data_f45fe5533e28b8a62f4c9393e45dbbe9
#
_entry.id   f45fe5533e28b8a62f4c9393e45dbbe9
#
_cell.length_a   1.000
_cell.length_b   1.000
_cell.length_c   1.000
_cell.angle_alpha   90.00
_cell.angle_beta   90.00
_cell.angle_gamma   90.00
#
_symmetry.space_group_name_H-M   'P 1'
#
loop_
_entity.id
_entity.type
_entity.pdbx_description
1 polymer ?
#
loop_
_entity_poly.entity_id
_entity_poly.type
_entity_poly.pdbx_seq_one_letter_code
_entity_poly.pdbx_strand_id
1 'polypeptide(L)'
;MKFTKRTTAPSSSTEFYGNKNPFVNTYYDMFRKHPLLKGNCTHYCYSRMSEVIGKKSNLPSSSAHLWIRDVKGYETGSTPKLGSVIVWKHTKKSGGHVAFIEEIKSNGDLVVSMSGWNSFLFKTKTITKASGYVYSDYAVVGFIYPPVTFSSKTNYSGSYPTLPIRGYFQKGDKGANVKLLQKLLNWLNGCNLSVDGIIGNKTVQQIKNFQSSVGITIDGKFGRQSLAKAKEAQR
;
A
#
# COMPACT_ATOMS: atom_id res chain seq x y z
N MET A 1 6.95 -9.28 3.34
CA MET A 1 5.50 -9.24 3.70
C MET A 1 4.73 -8.63 2.54
N LYS A 2 3.50 -9.09 2.25
CA LYS A 2 2.67 -8.50 1.17
C LYS A 2 2.20 -7.11 1.59
N PHE A 3 2.46 -6.11 0.77
CA PHE A 3 1.95 -4.76 0.97
C PHE A 3 0.63 -4.57 0.20
N THR A 4 -0.40 -4.09 0.89
CA THR A 4 -1.66 -3.72 0.26
C THR A 4 -1.78 -2.20 0.29
N LYS A 5 -1.76 -1.59 -0.89
CA LYS A 5 -1.89 -0.15 -1.08
C LYS A 5 -3.28 0.33 -0.65
N ARG A 6 -3.33 1.42 0.11
CA ARG A 6 -4.58 2.08 0.48
C ARG A 6 -4.87 3.23 -0.49
N THR A 7 -5.96 3.13 -1.22
CA THR A 7 -6.37 4.12 -2.23
C THR A 7 -7.68 4.83 -1.90
N THR A 8 -8.43 4.28 -0.93
CA THR A 8 -9.73 4.79 -0.48
C THR A 8 -9.67 5.13 1.01
N ALA A 9 -10.51 6.05 1.43
CA ALA A 9 -10.69 6.34 2.84
C ALA A 9 -11.02 5.04 3.60
N PRO A 10 -10.46 4.83 4.79
CA PRO A 10 -10.95 3.77 5.67
C PRO A 10 -12.44 4.00 5.89
N SER A 11 -13.22 2.93 5.81
CA SER A 11 -14.66 3.03 6.03
C SER A 11 -14.89 3.45 7.46
N SER A 12 -15.51 4.62 7.65
CA SER A 12 -15.96 5.23 8.91
C SER A 12 -15.45 4.58 10.22
N SER A 13 -16.22 4.54 11.23
CA SER A 13 -15.91 4.05 12.56
C SER A 13 -15.25 2.65 12.69
N THR A 14 -15.23 1.78 11.69
CA THR A 14 -14.80 0.38 11.86
C THR A 14 -13.35 0.06 11.49
N GLU A 15 -12.77 0.69 10.48
CA GLU A 15 -11.36 0.44 10.07
C GLU A 15 -10.39 1.48 10.60
N PHE A 16 -10.82 2.71 10.65
CA PHE A 16 -10.02 3.83 11.12
C PHE A 16 -10.35 4.17 12.58
N TYR A 17 -11.61 4.01 12.97
CA TYR A 17 -12.18 4.37 14.27
C TYR A 17 -12.86 3.22 15.00
N GLY A 18 -12.82 2.00 14.58
CA GLY A 18 -13.57 0.93 15.17
C GLY A 18 -12.73 -0.18 15.81
N ASN A 19 -13.45 -1.02 16.52
CA ASN A 19 -12.88 -2.17 17.23
C ASN A 19 -12.30 -3.27 16.32
N LYS A 20 -12.43 -3.15 15.00
CA LYS A 20 -11.92 -4.15 14.05
C LYS A 20 -10.43 -4.05 13.76
N ASN A 21 -9.80 -2.93 14.08
CA ASN A 21 -8.35 -2.82 14.04
C ASN A 21 -7.79 -2.71 15.47
N PRO A 22 -7.46 -3.83 16.12
CA PRO A 22 -7.02 -3.86 17.51
C PRO A 22 -5.73 -3.07 17.75
N PHE A 23 -4.99 -2.72 16.69
CA PHE A 23 -3.75 -1.97 16.77
C PHE A 23 -3.97 -0.45 16.89
N VAL A 24 -5.19 0.02 16.66
CA VAL A 24 -5.54 1.45 16.63
C VAL A 24 -6.11 1.98 17.95
N ASN A 25 -6.58 1.09 18.81
CA ASN A 25 -7.39 1.45 19.98
C ASN A 25 -6.76 2.48 20.95
N THR A 26 -5.46 2.48 21.13
CA THR A 26 -4.81 3.41 22.08
C THR A 26 -4.62 4.82 21.53
N TYR A 27 -4.45 4.96 20.22
CA TYR A 27 -4.38 6.27 19.57
C TYR A 27 -5.78 6.87 19.36
N TYR A 28 -6.78 6.03 19.43
CA TYR A 28 -8.19 6.28 19.26
C TYR A 28 -8.82 7.04 20.39
N ASP A 29 -8.35 6.78 21.59
CA ASP A 29 -8.82 7.48 22.78
C ASP A 29 -8.64 9.00 22.66
N MET A 30 -7.67 9.43 21.83
CA MET A 30 -7.47 10.85 21.54
C MET A 30 -8.65 11.44 20.75
N PHE A 31 -9.22 10.72 19.76
CA PHE A 31 -10.37 11.22 19.01
C PHE A 31 -11.69 11.08 19.78
N ARG A 32 -11.82 10.06 20.60
CA ARG A 32 -12.94 9.97 21.55
C ARG A 32 -12.95 11.13 22.55
N LYS A 33 -11.78 11.55 23.00
CA LYS A 33 -11.61 12.70 23.89
C LYS A 33 -11.71 14.05 23.16
N HIS A 34 -11.54 14.06 21.85
CA HIS A 34 -11.61 15.27 21.01
C HIS A 34 -12.51 15.05 19.78
N PRO A 35 -13.82 14.87 19.94
CA PRO A 35 -14.74 14.52 18.86
C PRO A 35 -14.87 15.57 17.76
N LEU A 36 -14.40 16.79 18.00
CA LEU A 36 -14.37 17.86 17.01
C LEU A 36 -13.17 17.79 16.05
N LEU A 37 -12.17 16.93 16.29
CA LEU A 37 -11.05 16.74 15.37
C LEU A 37 -11.49 15.97 14.14
N LYS A 38 -11.42 16.62 12.97
CA LYS A 38 -11.82 16.04 11.68
C LYS A 38 -10.73 15.21 11.00
N GLY A 39 -9.53 15.16 11.55
CA GLY A 39 -8.40 14.40 11.03
C GLY A 39 -7.09 14.73 11.72
N ASN A 40 -6.08 13.87 11.57
CA ASN A 40 -4.75 14.07 12.13
C ASN A 40 -3.72 13.21 11.39
N CYS A 41 -2.68 13.83 10.84
CA CYS A 41 -1.65 13.16 10.05
C CYS A 41 -0.84 12.14 10.86
N THR A 42 -0.46 12.46 12.08
CA THR A 42 0.31 11.58 12.96
C THR A 42 -0.51 10.36 13.36
N HIS A 43 -1.77 10.56 13.71
CA HIS A 43 -2.69 9.48 14.00
C HIS A 43 -2.89 8.55 12.81
N TYR A 44 -3.12 9.12 11.62
CA TYR A 44 -3.26 8.34 10.40
C TYR A 44 -2.04 7.45 10.15
N CYS A 45 -0.83 8.04 10.15
CA CYS A 45 0.40 7.31 9.88
C CYS A 45 0.68 6.24 10.95
N TYR A 46 0.40 6.53 12.22
CA TYR A 46 0.50 5.53 13.30
C TYR A 46 -0.40 4.32 13.05
N SER A 47 -1.66 4.58 12.71
CA SER A 47 -2.65 3.53 12.45
C SER A 47 -2.29 2.74 11.19
N ARG A 48 -1.89 3.44 10.12
CA ARG A 48 -1.51 2.80 8.86
C ARG A 48 -0.25 1.95 9.01
N MET A 49 0.75 2.41 9.75
CA MET A 49 1.94 1.62 10.07
C MET A 49 1.54 0.36 10.86
N SER A 50 0.69 0.50 11.88
CA SER A 50 0.22 -0.65 12.66
C SER A 50 -0.50 -1.68 11.80
N GLU A 51 -1.35 -1.23 10.89
CA GLU A 51 -2.07 -2.07 9.94
C GLU A 51 -1.11 -2.87 9.03
N VAL A 52 -0.12 -2.21 8.43
CA VAL A 52 0.78 -2.88 7.47
C VAL A 52 1.80 -3.79 8.12
N ILE A 53 2.21 -3.52 9.35
CA ILE A 53 3.14 -4.41 10.10
C ILE A 53 2.40 -5.48 10.91
N GLY A 54 1.06 -5.43 10.99
CA GLY A 54 0.23 -6.39 11.69
C GLY A 54 0.37 -6.37 13.22
N LYS A 55 0.85 -5.26 13.78
CA LYS A 55 1.00 -5.05 15.24
C LYS A 55 1.04 -3.55 15.56
N LYS A 56 0.89 -3.20 16.83
CA LYS A 56 0.99 -1.81 17.29
C LYS A 56 2.33 -1.19 16.86
N SER A 57 2.28 -0.02 16.21
CA SER A 57 3.48 0.70 15.80
C SER A 57 4.16 1.42 16.98
N ASN A 58 5.46 1.70 16.83
CA ASN A 58 6.21 2.52 17.77
C ASN A 58 6.45 3.94 17.25
N LEU A 59 5.61 4.41 16.31
CA LEU A 59 5.71 5.80 15.86
C LEU A 59 5.41 6.77 16.99
N PRO A 60 6.13 7.92 17.05
CA PRO A 60 6.01 8.84 18.18
C PRO A 60 4.63 9.49 18.29
N SER A 61 4.28 9.95 19.47
CA SER A 61 3.11 10.79 19.74
C SER A 61 3.42 12.30 19.67
N SER A 62 4.68 12.68 19.44
CA SER A 62 5.12 14.06 19.32
C SER A 62 4.66 14.73 18.01
N SER A 63 4.92 16.04 17.89
CA SER A 63 4.65 16.79 16.66
C SER A 63 5.35 16.18 15.45
N ALA A 64 4.68 16.15 14.30
CA ALA A 64 5.11 15.43 13.09
C ALA A 64 6.56 15.69 12.69
N HIS A 65 7.02 16.95 12.70
CA HIS A 65 8.38 17.33 12.30
C HIS A 65 9.48 16.81 13.23
N LEU A 66 9.14 16.35 14.42
CA LEU A 66 10.06 15.79 15.41
C LEU A 66 10.20 14.27 15.30
N TRP A 67 9.39 13.63 14.46
CA TRP A 67 9.31 12.19 14.39
C TRP A 67 10.63 11.49 14.03
N ILE A 68 11.45 12.09 13.16
CA ILE A 68 12.78 11.53 12.81
C ILE A 68 13.69 11.50 14.06
N ARG A 69 13.61 12.53 14.92
CA ARG A 69 14.38 12.60 16.16
C ARG A 69 13.85 11.65 17.24
N ASP A 70 12.52 11.56 17.35
CA ASP A 70 11.85 10.95 18.51
C ASP A 70 11.55 9.47 18.30
N VAL A 71 11.59 8.96 17.05
CA VAL A 71 11.27 7.58 16.74
C VAL A 71 12.30 6.62 17.36
N LYS A 72 11.82 5.53 17.98
CA LYS A 72 12.65 4.47 18.56
C LYS A 72 12.26 3.12 17.93
N GLY A 73 13.26 2.28 17.68
CA GLY A 73 13.06 0.93 17.18
C GLY A 73 12.68 0.84 15.69
N TYR A 74 12.76 1.96 14.97
CA TYR A 74 12.65 2.01 13.51
C TYR A 74 13.88 2.68 12.91
N GLU A 75 14.34 2.16 11.78
CA GLU A 75 15.38 2.82 11.00
C GLU A 75 14.81 4.08 10.33
N THR A 76 15.67 5.07 10.14
CA THR A 76 15.39 6.30 9.41
C THR A 76 16.39 6.51 8.28
N GLY A 77 16.05 7.36 7.32
CA GLY A 77 16.99 7.69 6.24
C GLY A 77 16.45 8.73 5.29
N SER A 78 17.22 9.00 4.22
CA SER A 78 16.93 10.02 3.21
C SER A 78 16.30 9.49 1.92
N THR A 79 16.23 8.16 1.77
CA THR A 79 15.70 7.52 0.56
C THR A 79 14.32 6.91 0.84
N PRO A 80 13.30 7.18 0.01
CA PRO A 80 11.98 6.59 0.23
C PRO A 80 11.99 5.07 0.04
N LYS A 81 11.26 4.36 0.92
CA LYS A 81 10.97 2.93 0.79
C LYS A 81 9.45 2.72 0.84
N LEU A 82 8.95 1.70 0.17
CA LEU A 82 7.53 1.33 0.23
C LEU A 82 7.10 1.05 1.67
N GLY A 83 5.95 1.60 2.08
CA GLY A 83 5.46 1.45 3.45
C GLY A 83 6.15 2.33 4.48
N SER A 84 7.02 3.25 4.06
CA SER A 84 7.64 4.24 4.94
C SER A 84 6.71 5.40 5.26
N VAL A 85 6.99 6.08 6.36
CA VAL A 85 6.42 7.40 6.64
C VAL A 85 7.39 8.46 6.14
N ILE A 86 6.93 9.34 5.25
CA ILE A 86 7.64 10.57 4.91
C ILE A 86 7.33 11.64 5.94
N VAL A 87 8.36 12.32 6.41
CA VAL A 87 8.29 13.35 7.43
C VAL A 87 8.70 14.69 6.84
N TRP A 88 7.85 15.69 7.00
CA TRP A 88 8.10 17.06 6.57
C TRP A 88 8.11 18.02 7.74
N LYS A 89 8.91 19.09 7.59
CA LYS A 89 8.90 20.28 8.44
C LYS A 89 8.39 21.47 7.63
N HIS A 90 7.55 22.30 8.23
CA HIS A 90 7.11 23.53 7.60
C HIS A 90 8.28 24.51 7.49
N THR A 91 8.45 25.16 6.32
CA THR A 91 9.60 26.02 6.01
C THR A 91 9.53 27.39 6.68
N LYS A 92 8.33 27.89 6.98
CA LYS A 92 8.09 29.25 7.49
C LYS A 92 7.52 29.32 8.92
N LYS A 93 7.00 28.19 9.43
CA LYS A 93 6.30 28.12 10.73
C LYS A 93 6.80 26.93 11.56
N SER A 94 6.48 26.89 12.83
CA SER A 94 6.63 25.67 13.62
C SER A 94 5.64 24.60 13.12
N GLY A 95 6.02 23.33 13.32
CA GLY A 95 5.18 22.19 12.97
C GLY A 95 5.66 21.45 11.74
N GLY A 96 4.89 20.45 11.34
CA GLY A 96 5.20 19.59 10.20
C GLY A 96 4.02 18.75 9.78
N HIS A 97 4.28 17.85 8.85
CA HIS A 97 3.31 16.93 8.32
C HIS A 97 3.95 15.56 8.12
N VAL A 98 3.15 14.52 8.16
CA VAL A 98 3.56 13.15 7.84
C VAL A 98 2.55 12.50 6.91
N ALA A 99 3.04 11.63 6.03
CA ALA A 99 2.22 10.81 5.16
C ALA A 99 2.81 9.42 5.02
N PHE A 100 2.00 8.47 4.63
CA PHE A 100 2.39 7.08 4.44
C PHE A 100 2.63 6.80 2.96
N ILE A 101 3.76 6.17 2.60
CA ILE A 101 4.11 5.85 1.22
C ILE A 101 3.41 4.58 0.79
N GLU A 102 2.44 4.72 -0.09
CA GLU A 102 1.61 3.63 -0.61
C GLU A 102 2.17 3.02 -1.89
N GLU A 103 2.98 3.77 -2.64
CA GLU A 103 3.60 3.32 -3.88
C GLU A 103 4.82 4.18 -4.19
N ILE A 104 5.83 3.57 -4.81
CA ILE A 104 6.93 4.26 -5.46
C ILE A 104 6.83 3.94 -6.96
N LYS A 105 6.55 4.94 -7.77
CA LYS A 105 6.40 4.80 -9.21
C LYS A 105 7.75 4.54 -9.88
N SER A 106 7.75 4.06 -11.12
CA SER A 106 8.97 3.79 -11.89
C SER A 106 9.86 5.03 -12.11
N ASN A 107 9.26 6.23 -12.20
CA ASN A 107 9.98 7.50 -12.28
C ASN A 107 10.48 8.01 -10.91
N GLY A 108 10.19 7.29 -9.84
CA GLY A 108 10.55 7.61 -8.46
C GLY A 108 9.57 8.54 -7.74
N ASP A 109 8.46 8.93 -8.34
CA ASP A 109 7.39 9.66 -7.65
C ASP A 109 6.71 8.78 -6.61
N LEU A 110 6.25 9.40 -5.53
CA LEU A 110 5.59 8.71 -4.42
C LEU A 110 4.08 8.92 -4.51
N VAL A 111 3.31 7.86 -4.41
CA VAL A 111 1.90 7.97 -4.05
C VAL A 111 1.82 7.82 -2.54
N VAL A 112 1.33 8.86 -1.88
CA VAL A 112 1.18 8.87 -0.42
C VAL A 112 -0.28 8.94 -0.04
N SER A 113 -0.59 8.39 1.13
CA SER A 113 -1.87 8.56 1.81
C SER A 113 -1.68 9.35 3.10
N MET A 114 -2.64 10.21 3.43
CA MET A 114 -2.52 11.12 4.58
C MET A 114 -3.88 11.56 5.11
N SER A 115 -3.86 12.08 6.33
CA SER A 115 -4.94 12.85 6.96
C SER A 115 -4.42 14.24 7.32
N GLY A 116 -5.28 15.24 7.30
CA GLY A 116 -4.91 16.62 7.66
C GLY A 116 -5.30 16.95 9.10
N TRP A 117 -4.51 17.82 9.76
CA TRP A 117 -4.86 18.30 11.10
C TRP A 117 -6.16 19.10 11.04
N ASN A 118 -7.18 18.60 11.73
CA ASN A 118 -8.52 19.21 11.82
C ASN A 118 -9.10 19.69 10.47
N SER A 119 -8.76 19.03 9.35
CA SER A 119 -9.17 19.45 8.03
C SER A 119 -9.80 18.32 7.19
N PHE A 120 -9.06 17.31 6.83
CA PHE A 120 -9.57 16.16 6.06
C PHE A 120 -9.15 14.84 6.71
N LEU A 121 -10.06 13.88 6.63
CA LEU A 121 -9.84 12.57 7.22
C LEU A 121 -8.85 11.72 6.41
N PHE A 122 -8.95 11.78 5.10
CA PHE A 122 -8.14 10.98 4.19
C PHE A 122 -8.00 11.64 2.82
N LYS A 123 -6.82 11.56 2.25
CA LYS A 123 -6.59 11.73 0.81
C LYS A 123 -5.32 11.01 0.36
N THR A 124 -5.24 10.72 -0.93
CA THR A 124 -4.01 10.32 -1.60
C THR A 124 -3.46 11.48 -2.42
N LYS A 125 -2.14 11.53 -2.58
CA LYS A 125 -1.46 12.51 -3.43
C LYS A 125 -0.21 11.91 -4.05
N THR A 126 0.11 12.30 -5.27
CA THR A 126 1.43 12.06 -5.85
C THR A 126 2.37 13.20 -5.43
N ILE A 127 3.52 12.83 -4.88
CA ILE A 127 4.62 13.72 -4.50
C ILE A 127 5.77 13.42 -5.44
N THR A 128 6.27 14.43 -6.16
CA THR A 128 7.21 14.23 -7.25
C THR A 128 8.65 14.16 -6.75
N LYS A 129 9.44 13.25 -7.34
CA LYS A 129 10.88 13.17 -7.12
C LYS A 129 11.59 14.46 -7.58
N ALA A 130 11.17 15.01 -8.70
CA ALA A 130 11.75 16.24 -9.27
C ALA A 130 11.67 17.45 -8.33
N SER A 131 10.66 17.51 -7.45
CA SER A 131 10.54 18.55 -6.43
C SER A 131 11.36 18.27 -5.16
N GLY A 132 12.13 17.18 -5.10
CA GLY A 132 12.75 16.70 -3.84
C GLY A 132 11.71 16.24 -2.81
N TYR A 133 10.56 15.76 -3.28
CA TYR A 133 9.42 15.33 -2.45
C TYR A 133 8.81 16.41 -1.55
N VAL A 134 8.88 17.66 -1.99
CA VAL A 134 8.25 18.80 -1.30
C VAL A 134 6.73 18.69 -1.34
N TYR A 135 6.07 19.07 -0.27
CA TYR A 135 4.62 19.12 -0.15
C TYR A 135 4.19 20.54 0.27
N SER A 136 3.73 21.38 -0.68
CA SER A 136 3.38 22.77 -0.39
C SER A 136 4.56 23.52 0.26
N ASP A 137 4.38 24.16 1.41
CA ASP A 137 5.41 24.85 2.20
C ASP A 137 6.20 23.92 3.14
N TYR A 138 6.26 22.60 2.86
CA TYR A 138 6.93 21.65 3.70
C TYR A 138 8.13 21.01 2.99
N ALA A 139 9.31 21.12 3.60
CA ALA A 139 10.52 20.43 3.16
C ALA A 139 10.65 19.06 3.83
N VAL A 140 11.21 18.09 3.13
CA VAL A 140 11.47 16.73 3.66
C VAL A 140 12.52 16.79 4.76
N VAL A 141 12.23 16.14 5.88
CA VAL A 141 13.18 15.91 6.97
C VAL A 141 13.80 14.52 6.83
N GLY A 142 13.03 13.54 6.39
CA GLY A 142 13.46 12.16 6.20
C GLY A 142 12.31 11.19 6.11
N PHE A 143 12.67 9.91 6.17
CA PHE A 143 11.75 8.77 6.10
C PHE A 143 11.94 7.87 7.31
N ILE A 144 10.84 7.34 7.85
CA ILE A 144 10.85 6.31 8.89
C ILE A 144 10.46 5.00 8.23
N TYR A 145 11.33 4.00 8.32
CA TYR A 145 11.13 2.74 7.64
C TYR A 145 10.34 1.75 8.50
N PRO A 146 9.42 0.97 7.89
CA PRO A 146 8.78 -0.11 8.61
C PRO A 146 9.84 -1.16 9.02
N PRO A 147 9.64 -1.87 10.15
CA PRO A 147 10.56 -2.92 10.60
C PRO A 147 10.43 -4.22 9.76
N VAL A 148 9.88 -4.11 8.58
CA VAL A 148 9.64 -5.18 7.62
C VAL A 148 9.92 -4.68 6.21
N THR A 149 10.51 -5.51 5.38
CA THR A 149 10.72 -5.18 3.97
C THR A 149 9.46 -5.52 3.19
N PHE A 150 8.92 -4.53 2.50
CA PHE A 150 7.94 -4.75 1.46
C PHE A 150 8.67 -4.81 0.12
N SER A 151 8.50 -5.89 -0.61
CA SER A 151 8.89 -5.89 -2.01
C SER A 151 8.01 -4.88 -2.73
N SER A 152 8.60 -3.79 -3.22
CA SER A 152 8.00 -3.07 -4.34
C SER A 152 7.79 -4.12 -5.42
N LYS A 153 6.59 -4.22 -6.00
CA LYS A 153 6.46 -5.05 -7.18
C LYS A 153 7.45 -4.49 -8.20
N THR A 154 8.58 -5.20 -8.39
CA THR A 154 9.39 -4.96 -9.58
C THR A 154 8.47 -5.11 -10.78
N ASN A 155 8.62 -4.26 -11.79
CA ASN A 155 7.85 -4.41 -13.03
C ASN A 155 7.93 -5.86 -13.48
N TYR A 156 6.78 -6.43 -13.88
CA TYR A 156 6.76 -7.78 -14.40
C TYR A 156 7.64 -7.87 -15.64
N SER A 157 8.77 -8.52 -15.54
CA SER A 157 9.74 -8.69 -16.64
C SER A 157 9.42 -9.89 -17.52
N GLY A 158 8.43 -10.69 -17.16
CA GLY A 158 8.02 -11.86 -17.91
C GLY A 158 7.03 -11.54 -19.04
N SER A 159 6.90 -12.48 -19.99
CA SER A 159 5.90 -12.39 -21.03
C SER A 159 4.49 -12.63 -20.49
N TYR A 160 3.51 -11.86 -20.97
CA TYR A 160 2.11 -12.09 -20.66
C TYR A 160 1.58 -13.33 -21.38
N PRO A 161 0.68 -14.11 -20.75
CA PRO A 161 0.07 -15.25 -21.44
C PRO A 161 -0.84 -14.77 -22.57
N THR A 162 -0.81 -15.47 -23.70
CA THR A 162 -1.81 -15.34 -24.75
C THR A 162 -3.04 -16.13 -24.35
N LEU A 163 -4.20 -15.49 -24.38
CA LEU A 163 -5.46 -16.16 -24.06
C LEU A 163 -5.80 -17.19 -25.15
N PRO A 164 -6.35 -18.36 -24.78
CA PRO A 164 -6.84 -19.33 -25.74
C PRO A 164 -8.02 -18.76 -26.59
N ILE A 165 -8.36 -19.40 -27.70
CA ILE A 165 -9.42 -18.95 -28.63
C ILE A 165 -10.73 -18.62 -27.90
N ARG A 166 -11.12 -19.40 -26.86
CA ARG A 166 -12.32 -19.14 -26.07
C ARG A 166 -12.22 -17.88 -25.18
N GLY A 167 -11.08 -17.19 -25.15
CA GLY A 167 -10.89 -15.91 -24.49
C GLY A 167 -10.54 -15.97 -22.99
N TYR A 168 -10.38 -17.13 -22.38
CA TYR A 168 -10.01 -17.28 -20.97
C TYR A 168 -9.34 -18.60 -20.64
N PHE A 169 -8.54 -18.62 -19.58
CA PHE A 169 -8.00 -19.81 -18.92
C PHE A 169 -8.94 -20.29 -17.83
N GLN A 170 -9.03 -21.61 -17.65
CA GLN A 170 -9.82 -22.26 -16.61
C GLN A 170 -9.12 -23.50 -16.05
N LYS A 171 -9.67 -24.08 -14.96
CA LYS A 171 -9.19 -25.34 -14.39
C LYS A 171 -9.10 -26.45 -15.46
N GLY A 172 -7.99 -27.18 -15.45
CA GLY A 172 -7.68 -28.26 -16.38
C GLY A 172 -6.86 -27.83 -17.60
N ASP A 173 -6.74 -26.53 -17.90
CA ASP A 173 -5.89 -26.05 -18.99
C ASP A 173 -4.42 -26.34 -18.73
N LYS A 174 -3.69 -26.61 -19.81
CA LYS A 174 -2.27 -26.98 -19.77
C LYS A 174 -1.46 -26.24 -20.86
N GLY A 175 -0.16 -26.16 -20.67
CA GLY A 175 0.79 -25.72 -21.70
C GLY A 175 1.61 -24.49 -21.35
N ALA A 176 2.36 -23.98 -22.35
CA ALA A 176 3.31 -22.89 -22.16
C ALA A 176 2.65 -21.58 -21.68
N ASN A 177 1.50 -21.22 -22.22
CA ASN A 177 0.76 -20.02 -21.79
C ASN A 177 0.22 -20.15 -20.35
N VAL A 178 -0.04 -21.38 -19.86
CA VAL A 178 -0.39 -21.62 -18.44
C VAL A 178 0.83 -21.38 -17.56
N LYS A 179 2.04 -21.79 -17.98
CA LYS A 179 3.29 -21.46 -17.24
C LYS A 179 3.49 -19.94 -17.15
N LEU A 180 3.21 -19.20 -18.23
CA LEU A 180 3.27 -17.73 -18.21
C LEU A 180 2.23 -17.14 -17.24
N LEU A 181 1.00 -17.66 -17.25
CA LEU A 181 -0.03 -17.26 -16.29
C LEU A 181 0.38 -17.53 -14.84
N GLN A 182 0.95 -18.70 -14.55
CA GLN A 182 1.40 -19.04 -13.20
C GLN A 182 2.54 -18.10 -12.72
N LYS A 183 3.52 -17.78 -13.59
CA LYS A 183 4.55 -16.77 -13.31
C LYS A 183 3.94 -15.40 -13.05
N LEU A 184 2.97 -14.98 -13.88
CA LEU A 184 2.26 -13.72 -13.72
C LEU A 184 1.48 -13.68 -12.39
N LEU A 185 0.78 -14.74 -12.02
CA LEU A 185 0.04 -14.84 -10.75
C LEU A 185 0.99 -14.83 -9.55
N ASN A 186 2.16 -15.46 -9.64
CA ASN A 186 3.19 -15.38 -8.61
C ASN A 186 3.63 -13.95 -8.39
N TRP A 187 3.83 -13.20 -9.45
CA TRP A 187 4.15 -11.77 -9.37
C TRP A 187 2.96 -10.94 -8.87
N LEU A 188 1.75 -11.12 -9.43
CA LEU A 188 0.55 -10.36 -9.07
C LEU A 188 0.15 -10.52 -7.60
N ASN A 189 0.22 -11.73 -7.08
CA ASN A 189 -0.24 -12.07 -5.74
C ASN A 189 0.90 -12.18 -4.71
N GLY A 190 2.17 -12.10 -5.14
CA GLY A 190 3.32 -12.38 -4.27
C GLY A 190 3.26 -13.80 -3.70
N CYS A 191 2.77 -14.77 -4.48
CA CYS A 191 2.65 -16.17 -4.07
C CYS A 191 3.75 -17.03 -4.71
N ASN A 192 3.82 -18.30 -4.34
CA ASN A 192 4.80 -19.26 -4.86
C ASN A 192 4.08 -20.47 -5.47
N LEU A 193 3.31 -20.26 -6.54
CA LEU A 193 2.75 -21.36 -7.33
C LEU A 193 3.88 -22.13 -8.02
N SER A 194 3.77 -23.46 -8.06
CA SER A 194 4.56 -24.27 -8.97
C SER A 194 4.22 -23.89 -10.42
N VAL A 195 5.26 -23.61 -11.22
CA VAL A 195 5.11 -23.26 -12.64
C VAL A 195 5.14 -24.55 -13.48
N ASP A 196 4.22 -25.44 -13.19
CA ASP A 196 4.10 -26.76 -13.83
C ASP A 196 3.36 -26.73 -15.18
N GLY A 197 2.68 -25.63 -15.48
CA GLY A 197 1.90 -25.46 -16.70
C GLY A 197 0.53 -26.13 -16.64
N ILE A 198 -0.02 -26.39 -15.47
CA ILE A 198 -1.35 -26.99 -15.27
C ILE A 198 -2.19 -26.09 -14.37
N ILE A 199 -3.41 -25.73 -14.79
CA ILE A 199 -4.34 -25.01 -13.94
C ILE A 199 -5.06 -25.96 -13.00
N GLY A 200 -4.43 -26.21 -11.85
CA GLY A 200 -5.02 -26.96 -10.74
C GLY A 200 -5.79 -26.06 -9.76
N ASN A 201 -6.28 -26.65 -8.67
CA ASN A 201 -7.03 -25.92 -7.64
C ASN A 201 -6.24 -24.73 -7.04
N LYS A 202 -4.93 -24.90 -6.82
CA LYS A 202 -4.06 -23.82 -6.29
C LYS A 202 -4.00 -22.62 -7.26
N THR A 203 -3.87 -22.88 -8.57
CA THR A 203 -3.86 -21.84 -9.61
C THR A 203 -5.21 -21.13 -9.69
N VAL A 204 -6.33 -21.86 -9.66
CA VAL A 204 -7.68 -21.29 -9.62
C VAL A 204 -7.86 -20.39 -8.40
N GLN A 205 -7.38 -20.81 -7.23
CA GLN A 205 -7.46 -19.98 -6.02
C GLN A 205 -6.68 -18.67 -6.19
N GLN A 206 -5.51 -18.70 -6.83
CA GLN A 206 -4.74 -17.49 -7.07
C GLN A 206 -5.39 -16.58 -8.12
N ILE A 207 -6.09 -17.13 -9.12
CA ILE A 207 -6.91 -16.34 -10.04
C ILE A 207 -8.00 -15.60 -9.25
N LYS A 208 -8.75 -16.30 -8.38
CA LYS A 208 -9.79 -15.70 -7.54
C LYS A 208 -9.24 -14.64 -6.60
N ASN A 209 -8.09 -14.87 -5.98
CA ASN A 209 -7.43 -13.89 -5.11
C ASN A 209 -7.07 -12.61 -5.89
N PHE A 210 -6.54 -12.76 -7.11
CA PHE A 210 -6.25 -11.63 -7.98
C PHE A 210 -7.54 -10.87 -8.36
N GLN A 211 -8.57 -11.58 -8.83
CA GLN A 211 -9.86 -11.00 -9.19
C GLN A 211 -10.46 -10.18 -8.03
N SER A 212 -10.45 -10.74 -6.83
CA SER A 212 -10.87 -10.04 -5.61
C SER A 212 -10.05 -8.79 -5.34
N SER A 213 -8.72 -8.86 -5.51
CA SER A 213 -7.82 -7.74 -5.21
C SER A 213 -7.96 -6.55 -6.17
N VAL A 214 -8.49 -6.77 -7.37
CA VAL A 214 -8.69 -5.74 -8.40
C VAL A 214 -10.16 -5.39 -8.63
N GLY A 215 -11.08 -5.94 -7.81
CA GLY A 215 -12.51 -5.59 -7.82
C GLY A 215 -13.26 -6.02 -9.08
N ILE A 216 -12.93 -7.18 -9.66
CA ILE A 216 -13.65 -7.77 -10.80
C ILE A 216 -14.36 -9.06 -10.37
N THR A 217 -15.22 -9.61 -11.25
CA THR A 217 -15.96 -10.85 -11.01
C THR A 217 -15.03 -11.99 -10.60
N ILE A 218 -15.32 -12.64 -9.46
CA ILE A 218 -14.49 -13.72 -8.86
C ILE A 218 -15.00 -15.08 -9.37
N ASP A 219 -14.77 -15.38 -10.63
CA ASP A 219 -15.21 -16.63 -11.26
C ASP A 219 -14.12 -17.72 -11.34
N GLY A 220 -12.88 -17.36 -11.06
CA GLY A 220 -11.73 -18.26 -11.16
C GLY A 220 -11.27 -18.54 -12.59
N LYS A 221 -11.76 -17.77 -13.58
CA LYS A 221 -11.33 -17.81 -14.97
C LYS A 221 -10.46 -16.59 -15.28
N PHE A 222 -9.29 -16.79 -15.85
CA PHE A 222 -8.42 -15.68 -16.20
C PHE A 222 -8.66 -15.26 -17.65
N GLY A 223 -9.57 -14.29 -17.85
CA GLY A 223 -10.00 -13.81 -19.15
C GLY A 223 -9.44 -12.43 -19.50
N ARG A 224 -10.04 -11.80 -20.53
CA ARG A 224 -9.64 -10.48 -21.06
C ARG A 224 -9.62 -9.40 -19.99
N GLN A 225 -10.64 -9.38 -19.12
CA GLN A 225 -10.73 -8.40 -18.02
C GLN A 225 -9.60 -8.61 -17.00
N SER A 226 -9.32 -9.86 -16.59
CA SER A 226 -8.20 -10.19 -15.70
C SER A 226 -6.86 -9.80 -16.32
N LEU A 227 -6.67 -10.08 -17.63
CA LEU A 227 -5.43 -9.73 -18.34
C LEU A 227 -5.23 -8.20 -18.43
N ALA A 228 -6.29 -7.45 -18.71
CA ALA A 228 -6.26 -5.99 -18.73
C ALA A 228 -5.85 -5.43 -17.35
N LYS A 229 -6.49 -5.90 -16.26
CA LYS A 229 -6.14 -5.53 -14.89
C LYS A 229 -4.71 -5.93 -14.49
N ALA A 230 -4.24 -7.06 -14.95
CA ALA A 230 -2.86 -7.48 -14.73
C ALA A 230 -1.84 -6.54 -15.42
N LYS A 231 -2.15 -6.04 -16.61
CA LYS A 231 -1.32 -5.05 -17.32
C LYS A 231 -1.37 -3.67 -16.65
N GLU A 232 -2.55 -3.25 -16.14
CA GLU A 232 -2.67 -2.01 -15.36
C GLU A 232 -1.84 -2.04 -14.06
N ALA A 233 -1.66 -3.22 -13.46
CA ALA A 233 -0.86 -3.38 -12.24
C ALA A 233 0.64 -3.10 -12.41
N GLN A 234 1.12 -2.91 -13.64
CA GLN A 234 2.48 -2.46 -13.98
C GLN A 234 2.62 -0.93 -14.06
N ARG A 235 1.49 -0.22 -14.14
CA ARG A 235 1.47 1.24 -14.25
C ARG A 235 1.28 1.85 -12.86
#